data_3d06ae3ff9aced5bba4d5fc0cc1537c3
#
_entry.id   3d06ae3ff9aced5bba4d5fc0cc1537c3
#
_cell.length_a   1.000
_cell.length_b   1.000
_cell.length_c   1.000
_cell.angle_alpha   90.00
_cell.angle_beta   90.00
_cell.angle_gamma   90.00
#
_symmetry.space_group_name_H-M   'P 1'
#
loop_
_entity.id
_entity.type
_entity.pdbx_description
1 polymer ?
#
loop_
_entity_poly.entity_id
_entity_poly.type
_entity_poly.pdbx_seq_one_letter_code
_entity_poly.pdbx_strand_id
1 'polypeptide(L)'
;MKIEVRPFGSAGKEDFFALHSTPPGECFCAFWWQAPGDDWSKLTADDNRARREGLLARGEFDGYLAYADRTVVGWCQVGPRDRLGHLRRRLMLDEDRAVWAITCFYILPEMRRHGVATLLLEHALKELKAKGVSKVEAYPRRGASLTVDDMWN
;
A
#
# COMPACT_ATOMS: atom_id res chain seq x y z
N MET A 1 -17.18 11.55 14.14
CA MET A 1 -15.87 10.93 13.86
C MET A 1 -15.19 11.72 12.75
N LYS A 2 -14.04 12.29 13.05
CA LYS A 2 -13.22 13.01 12.06
C LYS A 2 -12.18 12.05 11.49
N ILE A 3 -12.13 11.90 10.16
CA ILE A 3 -11.09 11.14 9.49
C ILE A 3 -10.05 12.11 8.91
N GLU A 4 -8.81 11.85 9.20
CA GLU A 4 -7.65 12.64 8.71
C GLU A 4 -6.70 11.72 7.95
N VAL A 5 -6.17 12.18 6.82
CA VAL A 5 -5.17 11.46 6.03
C VAL A 5 -3.84 12.17 6.14
N ARG A 6 -2.78 11.41 6.37
CA ARG A 6 -1.40 11.92 6.49
C ARG A 6 -0.46 11.16 5.56
N PRO A 7 0.54 11.81 4.98
CA PRO A 7 1.61 11.12 4.28
C PRO A 7 2.31 10.12 5.21
N PHE A 8 2.69 8.97 4.66
CA PHE A 8 3.52 8.02 5.39
C PHE A 8 4.95 8.57 5.47
N GLY A 9 5.45 8.65 6.67
CA GLY A 9 6.79 9.12 6.98
C GLY A 9 7.31 8.44 8.23
N SER A 10 8.49 8.80 8.70
CA SER A 10 9.12 8.20 9.89
C SER A 10 8.21 8.26 11.13
N ALA A 11 7.44 9.34 11.29
CA ALA A 11 6.49 9.50 12.40
C ALA A 11 5.32 8.51 12.35
N GLY A 12 4.96 7.99 11.17
CA GLY A 12 3.88 7.01 10.99
C GLY A 12 4.32 5.55 11.02
N LYS A 13 5.60 5.28 11.24
CA LYS A 13 6.17 3.93 11.18
C LYS A 13 5.49 2.97 12.16
N GLU A 14 5.36 3.38 13.41
CA GLU A 14 4.74 2.54 14.46
C GLU A 14 3.27 2.28 14.15
N ASP A 15 2.52 3.29 13.72
CA ASP A 15 1.13 3.18 13.33
C ASP A 15 0.93 2.23 12.14
N PHE A 16 1.82 2.29 11.14
CA PHE A 16 1.81 1.35 10.01
C PHE A 16 1.97 -0.09 10.48
N PHE A 17 2.94 -0.36 11.35
CA PHE A 17 3.16 -1.70 11.87
C PHE A 17 2.01 -2.17 12.78
N ALA A 18 1.46 -1.30 13.61
CA ALA A 18 0.29 -1.61 14.42
C ALA A 18 -0.92 -1.99 13.55
N LEU A 19 -1.20 -1.20 12.51
CA LEU A 19 -2.29 -1.47 11.56
C LEU A 19 -2.13 -2.83 10.86
N HIS A 20 -0.91 -3.21 10.49
CA HIS A 20 -0.62 -4.44 9.73
C HIS A 20 -0.29 -5.66 10.60
N SER A 21 -0.28 -5.55 11.92
CA SER A 21 0.10 -6.67 12.81
C SER A 21 -1.02 -7.66 13.08
N THR A 22 -2.21 -7.44 12.54
CA THR A 22 -3.36 -8.34 12.69
C THR A 22 -3.87 -8.79 11.32
N PRO A 23 -4.32 -10.06 11.17
CA PRO A 23 -4.91 -10.52 9.92
C PRO A 23 -6.09 -9.64 9.47
N PRO A 24 -6.22 -9.39 8.16
CA PRO A 24 -5.41 -9.83 7.03
C PRO A 24 -4.22 -8.90 6.69
N GLY A 25 -3.83 -7.99 7.58
CA GLY A 25 -2.77 -7.00 7.36
C GLY A 25 -1.35 -7.55 7.34
N GLU A 26 -1.12 -8.79 7.74
CA GLU A 26 0.20 -9.42 7.93
C GLU A 26 1.05 -9.56 6.65
N CYS A 27 0.54 -9.14 5.51
CA CYS A 27 1.35 -8.95 4.30
C CYS A 27 2.30 -7.75 4.42
N PHE A 28 2.08 -6.84 5.38
CA PHE A 28 2.83 -5.58 5.55
C PHE A 28 2.98 -4.80 4.24
N CYS A 29 2.02 -4.98 3.34
CA CYS A 29 2.01 -4.41 1.99
C CYS A 29 3.31 -4.67 1.22
N ALA A 30 3.95 -5.84 1.41
CA ALA A 30 5.26 -6.17 0.86
C ALA A 30 5.21 -7.01 -0.43
N PHE A 31 4.01 -7.39 -0.88
CA PHE A 31 3.81 -8.29 -2.02
C PHE A 31 4.55 -7.85 -3.30
N TRP A 32 4.47 -6.58 -3.65
CA TRP A 32 5.03 -6.10 -4.90
C TRP A 32 6.55 -5.90 -4.90
N TRP A 33 7.19 -6.10 -3.73
CA TRP A 33 8.65 -6.07 -3.58
C TRP A 33 9.30 -7.46 -3.56
N GLN A 34 8.58 -8.50 -3.96
CA GLN A 34 9.16 -9.84 -4.08
C GLN A 34 10.33 -9.83 -5.08
N ALA A 35 11.41 -10.50 -4.69
CA ALA A 35 12.54 -10.75 -5.59
C ALA A 35 12.21 -11.84 -6.61
N PRO A 36 12.93 -11.91 -7.74
CA PRO A 36 12.84 -13.06 -8.64
C PRO A 36 13.13 -14.36 -7.88
N GLY A 37 12.22 -15.34 -8.01
CA GLY A 37 12.33 -16.62 -7.34
C GLY A 37 11.70 -16.72 -5.95
N ASP A 38 11.21 -15.62 -5.39
CA ASP A 38 10.41 -15.66 -4.16
C ASP A 38 9.11 -16.45 -4.39
N ASP A 39 8.75 -17.25 -3.40
CA ASP A 39 7.46 -17.94 -3.33
C ASP A 39 6.64 -17.30 -2.19
N TRP A 40 5.68 -16.45 -2.56
CA TRP A 40 4.85 -15.73 -1.59
C TRP A 40 4.12 -16.65 -0.61
N SER A 41 3.73 -17.83 -1.06
CA SER A 41 3.02 -18.80 -0.23
C SER A 41 3.84 -19.34 0.94
N LYS A 42 5.17 -19.19 0.88
CA LYS A 42 6.12 -19.61 1.91
C LYS A 42 6.61 -18.49 2.81
N LEU A 43 6.29 -17.23 2.47
CA LEU A 43 6.69 -16.08 3.26
C LEU A 43 5.79 -15.96 4.49
N THR A 44 6.41 -15.75 5.65
CA THR A 44 5.71 -15.53 6.91
C THR A 44 5.41 -14.04 7.13
N ALA A 45 4.58 -13.74 8.14
CA ALA A 45 4.36 -12.38 8.59
C ALA A 45 5.67 -11.69 8.97
N ASP A 46 6.59 -12.40 9.64
CA ASP A 46 7.89 -11.87 10.03
C ASP A 46 8.77 -11.56 8.82
N ASP A 47 8.75 -12.40 7.79
CA ASP A 47 9.47 -12.14 6.53
C ASP A 47 8.94 -10.88 5.85
N ASN A 48 7.63 -10.72 5.79
CA ASN A 48 6.98 -9.55 5.20
C ASN A 48 7.27 -8.28 5.99
N ARG A 49 7.21 -8.37 7.32
CA ARG A 49 7.59 -7.28 8.22
C ARG A 49 9.03 -6.85 8.01
N ALA A 50 9.97 -7.80 8.00
CA ALA A 50 11.40 -7.54 7.79
C ALA A 50 11.64 -6.86 6.43
N ARG A 51 10.94 -7.29 5.39
CA ARG A 51 10.99 -6.66 4.06
C ARG A 51 10.55 -5.20 4.11
N ARG A 52 9.43 -4.92 4.77
CA ARG A 52 8.95 -3.54 4.96
C ARG A 52 9.97 -2.71 5.77
N GLU A 53 10.51 -3.24 6.84
CA GLU A 53 11.55 -2.56 7.61
C GLU A 53 12.77 -2.22 6.76
N GLY A 54 13.18 -3.10 5.86
CA GLY A 54 14.26 -2.84 4.90
C GLY A 54 13.94 -1.70 3.94
N LEU A 55 12.70 -1.59 3.45
CA LEU A 55 12.26 -0.45 2.62
C LEU A 55 12.36 0.86 3.39
N LEU A 56 11.87 0.89 4.62
CA LEU A 56 11.89 2.09 5.46
C LEU A 56 13.31 2.50 5.82
N ALA A 57 14.21 1.55 6.04
CA ALA A 57 15.63 1.82 6.29
C ALA A 57 16.32 2.49 5.10
N ARG A 58 15.83 2.30 3.88
CA ARG A 58 16.28 3.00 2.67
C ARG A 58 15.56 4.33 2.41
N GLY A 59 14.67 4.75 3.31
CA GLY A 59 13.90 5.97 3.15
C GLY A 59 12.68 5.85 2.22
N GLU A 60 12.24 4.64 1.91
CA GLU A 60 11.08 4.39 1.05
C GLU A 60 9.77 4.41 1.87
N PHE A 61 9.29 5.62 2.17
CA PHE A 61 8.06 5.88 2.91
C PHE A 61 6.90 6.24 1.96
N ASP A 62 6.66 5.41 0.95
CA ASP A 62 5.64 5.69 -0.05
C ASP A 62 4.26 5.23 0.45
N GLY A 63 3.32 6.17 0.55
CA GLY A 63 1.94 5.88 0.94
C GLY A 63 1.31 6.89 1.88
N TYR A 64 0.09 6.58 2.31
CA TYR A 64 -0.71 7.44 3.19
C TYR A 64 -1.41 6.61 4.27
N LEU A 65 -1.51 7.16 5.47
CA LEU A 65 -2.25 6.60 6.60
C LEU A 65 -3.50 7.42 6.87
N ALA A 66 -4.60 6.75 7.15
CA ALA A 66 -5.85 7.37 7.61
C ALA A 66 -6.05 7.15 9.09
N TYR A 67 -6.48 8.20 9.77
CA TYR A 67 -6.72 8.22 11.21
C TYR A 67 -8.15 8.62 11.50
N ALA A 68 -8.82 7.88 12.39
CA ALA A 68 -10.09 8.27 12.99
C ALA A 68 -9.81 8.66 14.45
N ASP A 69 -10.09 9.91 14.80
CA ASP A 69 -9.86 10.43 16.15
C ASP A 69 -8.47 10.06 16.74
N ARG A 70 -7.43 10.18 15.93
CA ARG A 70 -6.01 9.88 16.21
C ARG A 70 -5.63 8.39 16.21
N THR A 71 -6.55 7.49 15.99
CA THR A 71 -6.25 6.05 15.83
C THR A 71 -6.09 5.71 14.35
N VAL A 72 -5.04 4.99 13.99
CA VAL A 72 -4.82 4.55 12.62
C VAL A 72 -5.88 3.53 12.21
N VAL A 73 -6.53 3.76 11.06
CA VAL A 73 -7.67 2.93 10.60
C VAL A 73 -7.53 2.50 9.14
N GLY A 74 -6.58 3.04 8.41
CA GLY A 74 -6.43 2.72 7.01
C GLY A 74 -5.07 3.07 6.43
N TRP A 75 -4.77 2.43 5.33
CA TRP A 75 -3.53 2.53 4.56
C TRP A 75 -3.82 2.59 3.06
N CYS A 76 -3.03 3.37 2.35
CA CYS A 76 -2.96 3.37 0.89
C CYS A 76 -1.51 3.35 0.43
N GLN A 77 -1.11 2.31 -0.32
CA GLN A 77 0.20 2.25 -0.94
C GLN A 77 0.20 3.06 -2.22
N VAL A 78 1.02 4.09 -2.27
CA VAL A 78 1.22 4.94 -3.44
C VAL A 78 2.70 5.26 -3.55
N GLY A 79 3.32 4.99 -4.68
CA GLY A 79 4.73 5.28 -4.89
C GLY A 79 5.17 5.17 -6.34
N PRO A 80 6.43 5.53 -6.65
CA PRO A 80 6.98 5.36 -7.98
C PRO A 80 6.86 3.90 -8.44
N ARG A 81 6.24 3.68 -9.60
CA ARG A 81 5.99 2.33 -10.14
C ARG A 81 7.26 1.50 -10.30
N ASP A 82 8.36 2.16 -10.68
CA ASP A 82 9.63 1.48 -10.94
C ASP A 82 10.27 0.85 -9.69
N ARG A 83 9.83 1.24 -8.48
CA ARG A 83 10.21 0.59 -7.22
C ARG A 83 9.55 -0.79 -7.02
N LEU A 84 8.48 -1.07 -7.75
CA LEU A 84 7.67 -2.28 -7.60
C LEU A 84 8.12 -3.36 -8.59
N GLY A 85 9.26 -3.99 -8.32
CA GLY A 85 9.88 -4.94 -9.24
C GLY A 85 9.00 -6.13 -9.60
N HIS A 86 8.27 -6.68 -8.62
CA HIS A 86 7.36 -7.79 -8.88
C HIS A 86 6.16 -7.37 -9.74
N LEU A 87 5.59 -6.18 -9.52
CA LEU A 87 4.51 -5.63 -10.34
C LEU A 87 4.95 -5.52 -11.81
N ARG A 88 6.12 -4.94 -12.02
CA ARG A 88 6.66 -4.76 -13.36
C ARG A 88 6.89 -6.09 -14.09
N ARG A 89 7.48 -7.06 -13.42
CA ARG A 89 7.68 -8.41 -14.00
C ARG A 89 6.35 -9.11 -14.31
N ARG A 90 5.42 -9.08 -13.36
CA ARG A 90 4.13 -9.77 -13.50
C ARG A 90 3.26 -9.20 -14.61
N LEU A 91 3.26 -7.89 -14.80
CA LEU A 91 2.47 -7.21 -15.83
C LEU A 91 3.27 -6.85 -17.07
N MET A 92 4.54 -7.30 -17.17
CA MET A 92 5.44 -7.01 -18.30
C MET A 92 5.51 -5.52 -18.64
N LEU A 93 5.72 -4.68 -17.62
CA LEU A 93 5.76 -3.23 -17.75
C LEU A 93 7.20 -2.74 -17.94
N ASP A 94 7.39 -1.85 -18.91
CA ASP A 94 8.64 -1.13 -19.10
C ASP A 94 8.90 -0.13 -17.96
N GLU A 95 10.18 0.30 -17.83
CA GLU A 95 10.51 1.41 -16.93
C GLU A 95 9.88 2.71 -17.41
N ASP A 96 9.25 3.42 -16.50
CA ASP A 96 8.74 4.76 -16.72
C ASP A 96 8.73 5.53 -15.39
N ARG A 97 9.73 6.38 -15.21
CA ARG A 97 9.91 7.19 -13.99
C ARG A 97 8.81 8.22 -13.77
N ALA A 98 8.02 8.52 -14.81
CA ALA A 98 6.90 9.45 -14.70
C ALA A 98 5.65 8.81 -14.07
N VAL A 99 5.60 7.48 -13.97
CA VAL A 99 4.42 6.76 -13.48
C VAL A 99 4.51 6.49 -11.99
N TRP A 100 3.46 6.84 -11.28
CA TRP A 100 3.20 6.44 -9.90
C TRP A 100 2.08 5.40 -9.87
N ALA A 101 2.18 4.45 -8.95
CA ALA A 101 1.25 3.33 -8.85
C ALA A 101 0.53 3.34 -7.50
N ILE A 102 -0.78 3.15 -7.54
CA ILE A 102 -1.62 2.86 -6.38
C ILE A 102 -1.87 1.36 -6.39
N THR A 103 -1.37 0.64 -5.40
CA THR A 103 -1.35 -0.83 -5.42
C THR A 103 -2.07 -1.50 -4.27
N CYS A 104 -2.40 -0.78 -3.22
CA CYS A 104 -3.06 -1.37 -2.07
C CYS A 104 -3.91 -0.33 -1.33
N PHE A 105 -5.09 -0.78 -0.90
CA PHE A 105 -5.86 -0.15 0.17
C PHE A 105 -6.11 -1.19 1.25
N TYR A 106 -5.74 -0.88 2.49
CA TYR A 106 -6.09 -1.67 3.64
C TYR A 106 -6.86 -0.81 4.65
N ILE A 107 -8.10 -1.17 4.90
CA ILE A 107 -8.99 -0.47 5.85
C ILE A 107 -9.43 -1.48 6.89
N LEU A 108 -9.31 -1.13 8.16
CA LEU A 108 -9.82 -1.97 9.25
C LEU A 108 -11.27 -2.37 8.98
N PRO A 109 -11.64 -3.64 9.22
CA PRO A 109 -12.98 -4.15 8.88
C PRO A 109 -14.12 -3.28 9.41
N GLU A 110 -14.03 -2.84 10.64
CA GLU A 110 -15.01 -1.99 11.32
C GLU A 110 -15.12 -0.57 10.74
N MET A 111 -14.10 -0.14 10.00
CA MET A 111 -14.04 1.19 9.36
C MET A 111 -14.36 1.16 7.87
N ARG A 112 -14.68 -0.02 7.33
CA ARG A 112 -15.10 -0.15 5.94
C ARG A 112 -16.47 0.50 5.73
N ARG A 113 -16.72 0.95 4.50
CA ARG A 113 -17.99 1.61 4.08
C ARG A 113 -18.25 2.97 4.78
N HIS A 114 -17.24 3.55 5.43
CA HIS A 114 -17.26 4.89 5.99
C HIS A 114 -16.50 5.94 5.15
N GLY A 115 -16.23 5.62 3.89
CA GLY A 115 -15.55 6.55 2.97
C GLY A 115 -14.03 6.66 3.14
N VAL A 116 -13.41 5.86 4.01
CA VAL A 116 -11.95 5.96 4.30
C VAL A 116 -11.11 5.76 3.05
N ALA A 117 -11.42 4.76 2.22
CA ALA A 117 -10.66 4.50 0.97
C ALA A 117 -10.79 5.66 -0.02
N THR A 118 -11.97 6.27 -0.12
CA THR A 118 -12.21 7.44 -0.97
C THR A 118 -11.38 8.63 -0.50
N LEU A 119 -11.38 8.91 0.80
CA LEU A 119 -10.57 10.00 1.37
C LEU A 119 -9.07 9.78 1.16
N LEU A 120 -8.58 8.53 1.31
CA LEU A 120 -7.20 8.17 1.01
C LEU A 120 -6.85 8.43 -0.45
N LEU A 121 -7.72 8.00 -1.37
CA LEU A 121 -7.52 8.18 -2.81
C LEU A 121 -7.50 9.68 -3.18
N GLU A 122 -8.50 10.43 -2.74
CA GLU A 122 -8.59 11.87 -3.03
C GLU A 122 -7.38 12.63 -2.50
N HIS A 123 -6.95 12.32 -1.27
CA HIS A 123 -5.76 12.93 -0.68
C HIS A 123 -4.50 12.58 -1.48
N ALA A 124 -4.31 11.29 -1.81
CA ALA A 124 -3.17 10.84 -2.60
C ALA A 124 -3.09 11.54 -3.95
N LEU A 125 -4.20 11.59 -4.70
CA LEU A 125 -4.24 12.25 -6.01
C LEU A 125 -3.96 13.75 -5.93
N LYS A 126 -4.48 14.43 -4.90
CA LYS A 126 -4.20 15.83 -4.65
C LYS A 126 -2.72 16.09 -4.38
N GLU A 127 -2.10 15.28 -3.53
CA GLU A 127 -0.67 15.39 -3.20
C GLU A 127 0.23 15.09 -4.40
N LEU A 128 -0.10 14.04 -5.16
CA LEU A 128 0.65 13.68 -6.37
C LEU A 128 0.58 14.79 -7.42
N LYS A 129 -0.59 15.38 -7.61
CA LYS A 129 -0.75 16.53 -8.51
C LYS A 129 0.09 17.72 -8.06
N ALA A 130 0.11 18.02 -6.77
CA ALA A 130 0.93 19.10 -6.20
C ALA A 130 2.44 18.84 -6.37
N LYS A 131 2.86 17.58 -6.40
CA LYS A 131 4.25 17.16 -6.69
C LYS A 131 4.60 17.13 -8.17
N GLY A 132 3.65 17.46 -9.06
CA GLY A 132 3.88 17.44 -10.51
C GLY A 132 3.79 16.07 -11.16
N VAL A 133 3.26 15.06 -10.44
CA VAL A 133 3.03 13.73 -11.01
C VAL A 133 1.85 13.80 -11.98
N SER A 134 2.08 13.39 -13.23
CA SER A 134 1.08 13.46 -14.30
C SER A 134 0.48 12.12 -14.68
N LYS A 135 1.12 11.01 -14.30
CA LYS A 135 0.69 9.66 -14.62
C LYS A 135 0.54 8.83 -13.35
N VAL A 136 -0.68 8.39 -13.08
CA VAL A 136 -0.99 7.50 -11.95
C VAL A 136 -1.71 6.28 -12.50
N GLU A 137 -1.23 5.10 -12.13
CA GLU A 137 -1.84 3.82 -12.48
C GLU A 137 -2.39 3.14 -11.24
N ALA A 138 -3.50 2.42 -11.40
CA ALA A 138 -4.04 1.50 -10.43
C ALA A 138 -4.42 0.20 -11.15
N TYR A 139 -4.43 -0.92 -10.43
CA TYR A 139 -4.59 -2.26 -11.03
C TYR A 139 -5.77 -3.00 -10.39
N PRO A 140 -7.00 -2.48 -10.53
CA PRO A 140 -8.17 -3.12 -9.95
C PRO A 140 -8.44 -4.45 -10.64
N ARG A 141 -8.71 -5.49 -9.84
CA ARG A 141 -9.12 -6.78 -10.38
C ARG A 141 -10.62 -6.75 -10.70
N ARG A 142 -11.00 -7.38 -11.80
CA ARG A 142 -12.41 -7.61 -12.14
C ARG A 142 -12.90 -8.90 -11.48
N GLY A 143 -14.09 -8.87 -10.88
CA GLY A 143 -14.72 -10.04 -10.30
C GLY A 143 -15.86 -9.68 -9.34
N ALA A 144 -16.81 -10.58 -9.15
CA ALA A 144 -18.00 -10.36 -8.34
C ALA A 144 -17.76 -10.60 -6.85
N SER A 145 -16.82 -11.46 -6.48
CA SER A 145 -16.39 -11.66 -5.10
C SER A 145 -14.88 -11.97 -5.08
N LEU A 146 -14.18 -11.30 -4.20
CA LEU A 146 -12.75 -11.50 -3.99
C LEU A 146 -12.56 -12.08 -2.60
N THR A 147 -11.92 -13.24 -2.51
CA THR A 147 -11.39 -13.76 -1.25
C THR A 147 -10.01 -13.16 -0.99
N VAL A 148 -9.48 -13.34 0.22
CA VAL A 148 -8.10 -12.91 0.53
C VAL A 148 -7.10 -13.61 -0.41
N ASP A 149 -7.34 -14.88 -0.74
CA ASP A 149 -6.51 -15.65 -1.66
C ASP A 149 -6.55 -15.11 -3.09
N ASP A 150 -7.69 -14.54 -3.51
CA ASP A 150 -7.84 -13.91 -4.82
C ASP A 150 -7.04 -12.61 -4.97
N MET A 151 -6.62 -11.99 -3.88
CA MET A 151 -5.81 -10.77 -3.93
C MET A 151 -4.41 -11.03 -4.48
N TRP A 152 -3.92 -12.28 -4.39
CA TRP A 152 -2.55 -12.65 -4.69
C TRP A 152 -2.38 -13.54 -5.94
N ASN A 153 -3.46 -13.99 -6.57
CA ASN A 153 -3.47 -14.89 -7.73
C ASN A 153 -3.69 -14.17 -9.07
#